data_ea15f2952357116400e84b0c37d81076
#
_entry.id   ea15f2952357116400e84b0c37d81076
#
_cell.length_a   1.000
_cell.length_b   1.000
_cell.length_c   1.000
_cell.angle_alpha   90.00
_cell.angle_beta   90.00
_cell.angle_gamma   90.00
#
_symmetry.space_group_name_H-M   'P 1'
#
loop_
_entity.id
_entity.type
_entity.pdbx_description
1 polymer ?
#
loop_
_entity_poly.entity_id
_entity_poly.type
_entity_poly.pdbx_seq_one_letter_code
_entity_poly.pdbx_strand_id
1 'polypeptide(L)'
;MKKGIFLYLSLLALSLSAQDNIQWRGTDRTGIYHETGLLKSWPENGPVLLWHYDGLGEGHSSVAIDSEKIYITGLTEGQGYIYVFDMNGKLLKKKEYGPDWNTNYIGPRGTVTVNEGKIYLISGLGDIYCFDQDNLNAVWKKSLLQEYNASNTEWGICEAPLIIDEKIIATPGGKEHNMVALNKNTGELIWSSPGEGDLSAYCSPLYISDQQVPIIVTMTADHIIGVNASTGEKLWSHENKNRYSVHANTPVYSNRMILCTSGYGRGSTMLRLTNGGKSIEQVWFSAELDNRIGSMVKVGDYAYGSGDSKRYWFCVDWNTGEIKFKEQGLAMGNIISDDAMLYCYTDRGDMALAKATPEKFDVVSKFPVTMGTEQHWAHPVIYKGVLYVRHGNTLMAYKVK
;
A
#
# COMPACT_ATOMS: atom_id res chain seq x y z
N MET A 1 2.05 -37.20 -57.45
CA MET A 1 2.07 -37.42 -56.01
C MET A 1 2.47 -36.10 -55.31
N LYS A 2 1.45 -35.35 -54.81
CA LYS A 2 1.70 -34.08 -54.05
C LYS A 2 1.70 -34.41 -52.56
N LYS A 3 2.87 -34.23 -51.91
CA LYS A 3 3.02 -34.39 -50.47
C LYS A 3 2.52 -33.07 -49.81
N GLY A 4 1.41 -33.12 -49.09
CA GLY A 4 0.98 -32.04 -48.22
C GLY A 4 1.80 -32.02 -46.93
N ILE A 5 2.41 -30.90 -46.65
CA ILE A 5 3.10 -30.64 -45.35
C ILE A 5 2.03 -30.07 -44.42
N PHE A 6 1.67 -30.82 -43.37
CA PHE A 6 0.85 -30.32 -42.27
C PHE A 6 1.76 -29.61 -41.27
N LEU A 7 1.59 -28.29 -41.17
CA LEU A 7 2.27 -27.48 -40.16
C LEU A 7 1.42 -27.54 -38.86
N TYR A 8 1.90 -28.22 -37.85
CA TYR A 8 1.33 -28.18 -36.51
C TYR A 8 1.75 -26.88 -35.84
N LEU A 9 0.80 -25.91 -35.73
CA LEU A 9 0.95 -24.77 -34.84
C LEU A 9 0.67 -25.25 -33.41
N SER A 10 1.70 -25.44 -32.60
CA SER A 10 1.56 -25.60 -31.18
C SER A 10 1.29 -24.21 -30.56
N LEU A 11 0.05 -23.95 -30.16
CA LEU A 11 -0.25 -22.83 -29.25
C LEU A 11 0.41 -23.13 -27.90
N LEU A 12 1.53 -22.45 -27.61
CA LEU A 12 2.00 -22.33 -26.25
C LEU A 12 1.01 -21.41 -25.50
N ALA A 13 0.15 -22.00 -24.69
CA ALA A 13 -0.58 -21.25 -23.66
C ALA A 13 0.46 -20.76 -22.63
N LEU A 14 0.84 -19.49 -22.72
CA LEU A 14 1.53 -18.81 -21.65
C LEU A 14 0.53 -18.73 -20.48
N SER A 15 0.72 -19.64 -19.51
CA SER A 15 0.07 -19.48 -18.20
C SER A 15 0.71 -18.25 -17.55
N LEU A 16 0.00 -17.13 -17.55
CA LEU A 16 0.31 -16.02 -16.65
C LEU A 16 0.16 -16.57 -15.22
N SER A 17 1.27 -16.92 -14.58
CA SER A 17 1.25 -17.17 -13.14
C SER A 17 0.89 -15.85 -12.44
N ALA A 18 -0.04 -15.92 -11.48
CA ALA A 18 -0.31 -14.78 -10.62
C ALA A 18 1.02 -14.32 -9.99
N GLN A 19 1.31 -13.02 -10.12
CA GLN A 19 2.52 -12.44 -9.56
C GLN A 19 2.39 -12.36 -8.04
N ASP A 20 3.41 -12.79 -7.29
CA ASP A 20 3.40 -12.74 -5.84
C ASP A 20 3.16 -11.31 -5.33
N ASN A 21 2.33 -11.19 -4.29
CA ASN A 21 2.00 -9.90 -3.66
C ASN A 21 2.92 -9.65 -2.45
N ILE A 22 4.20 -9.47 -2.72
CA ILE A 22 5.28 -9.46 -1.72
C ILE A 22 5.33 -8.22 -0.83
N GLN A 23 4.51 -7.21 -1.06
CA GLN A 23 4.56 -5.93 -0.35
C GLN A 23 3.22 -5.18 -0.36
N TRP A 24 3.21 -4.03 0.31
CA TRP A 24 2.12 -3.08 0.38
C TRP A 24 1.56 -2.69 -0.99
N ARG A 25 0.24 -2.86 -1.19
CA ARG A 25 -0.50 -2.48 -2.40
C ARG A 25 -0.03 -3.16 -3.69
N GLY A 26 0.43 -4.40 -3.60
CA GLY A 26 0.89 -5.17 -4.77
C GLY A 26 2.32 -4.84 -5.19
N THR A 27 2.78 -5.51 -6.23
CA THR A 27 4.18 -5.47 -6.69
C THR A 27 4.69 -4.06 -6.96
N ASP A 28 3.87 -3.20 -7.56
CA ASP A 28 4.23 -1.83 -7.93
C ASP A 28 3.68 -0.77 -6.98
N ARG A 29 3.15 -1.16 -5.83
CA ARG A 29 2.50 -0.29 -4.82
C ARG A 29 1.34 0.54 -5.37
N THR A 30 0.74 0.14 -6.47
CA THR A 30 -0.34 0.87 -7.16
C THR A 30 -1.73 0.57 -6.61
N GLY A 31 -1.91 -0.56 -5.91
CA GLY A 31 -3.22 -1.09 -5.55
C GLY A 31 -3.97 -1.71 -6.73
N ILE A 32 -3.26 -1.96 -7.84
CA ILE A 32 -3.79 -2.67 -9.01
C ILE A 32 -3.23 -4.08 -9.01
N TYR A 33 -4.12 -5.05 -9.13
CA TYR A 33 -3.78 -6.46 -9.28
C TYR A 33 -4.07 -6.87 -10.73
N HIS A 34 -3.34 -7.86 -11.25
CA HIS A 34 -3.39 -8.20 -12.67
C HIS A 34 -3.96 -9.60 -12.89
N GLU A 35 -5.06 -9.92 -12.21
CA GLU A 35 -5.76 -11.17 -12.42
C GLU A 35 -6.83 -11.04 -13.51
N THR A 36 -7.32 -12.13 -13.98
CA THR A 36 -8.37 -12.20 -14.99
C THR A 36 -9.45 -13.20 -14.61
N GLY A 37 -10.66 -12.97 -15.08
CA GLY A 37 -11.80 -13.86 -14.86
C GLY A 37 -12.36 -13.77 -13.44
N LEU A 38 -12.15 -12.64 -12.75
CA LEU A 38 -12.76 -12.38 -11.47
C LEU A 38 -14.27 -12.14 -11.61
N LEU A 39 -15.02 -12.42 -10.55
CA LEU A 39 -16.47 -12.19 -10.48
C LEU A 39 -16.77 -10.70 -10.71
N LYS A 40 -17.67 -10.40 -11.63
CA LYS A 40 -18.13 -9.03 -11.94
C LYS A 40 -19.34 -8.61 -11.11
N SER A 41 -19.88 -9.51 -10.30
CA SER A 41 -20.90 -9.25 -9.29
C SER A 41 -20.83 -10.33 -8.21
N TRP A 42 -21.29 -10.01 -7.01
CA TRP A 42 -21.38 -10.95 -5.92
C TRP A 42 -22.83 -11.24 -5.54
N PRO A 43 -23.15 -12.41 -4.96
CA PRO A 43 -24.43 -12.66 -4.34
C PRO A 43 -24.74 -11.62 -3.24
N GLU A 44 -26.00 -11.52 -2.85
CA GLU A 44 -26.47 -10.58 -1.81
C GLU A 44 -25.68 -10.71 -0.47
N ASN A 45 -25.29 -11.94 -0.12
CA ASN A 45 -24.50 -12.23 1.09
C ASN A 45 -22.98 -12.16 0.85
N GLY A 46 -22.54 -11.61 -0.27
CA GLY A 46 -21.13 -11.53 -0.67
C GLY A 46 -20.59 -12.82 -1.32
N PRO A 47 -19.32 -12.83 -1.70
CA PRO A 47 -18.64 -14.01 -2.22
C PRO A 47 -18.45 -15.08 -1.14
N VAL A 48 -18.21 -16.32 -1.56
CA VAL A 48 -18.04 -17.44 -0.62
C VAL A 48 -16.83 -17.19 0.28
N LEU A 49 -17.04 -17.19 1.59
CA LEU A 49 -15.97 -17.20 2.59
C LEU A 49 -15.32 -18.59 2.58
N LEU A 50 -14.03 -18.64 2.23
CA LEU A 50 -13.25 -19.88 2.22
C LEU A 50 -12.77 -20.26 3.61
N TRP A 51 -12.22 -19.27 4.33
CA TRP A 51 -11.74 -19.41 5.70
C TRP A 51 -11.61 -18.04 6.37
N HIS A 52 -11.50 -18.04 7.69
CA HIS A 52 -11.11 -16.89 8.50
C HIS A 52 -10.21 -17.32 9.67
N TYR A 53 -9.50 -16.36 10.25
CA TYR A 53 -8.68 -16.55 11.44
C TYR A 53 -8.83 -15.33 12.37
N ASP A 54 -9.30 -15.55 13.61
CA ASP A 54 -9.68 -14.49 14.56
C ASP A 54 -8.60 -14.20 15.63
N GLY A 55 -7.44 -14.84 15.51
CA GLY A 55 -6.40 -14.82 16.55
C GLY A 55 -5.22 -13.88 16.22
N LEU A 56 -5.35 -12.91 15.30
CA LEU A 56 -4.26 -11.99 14.95
C LEU A 56 -3.92 -11.03 16.08
N GLY A 57 -4.86 -10.71 16.96
CA GLY A 57 -4.77 -9.53 17.80
C GLY A 57 -4.99 -8.24 17.00
N GLU A 58 -4.84 -7.09 17.64
CA GLU A 58 -5.14 -5.80 17.05
C GLU A 58 -4.17 -5.45 15.91
N GLY A 59 -4.63 -4.62 14.97
CA GLY A 59 -3.78 -4.10 13.89
C GLY A 59 -4.52 -3.86 12.57
N HIS A 60 -3.82 -3.17 11.65
CA HIS A 60 -4.39 -2.67 10.40
C HIS A 60 -3.50 -2.96 9.18
N SER A 61 -2.45 -3.78 9.33
CA SER A 61 -1.60 -4.18 8.20
C SER A 61 -2.37 -5.05 7.20
N SER A 62 -2.00 -4.97 5.93
CA SER A 62 -2.46 -5.90 4.89
C SER A 62 -1.65 -7.19 4.89
N VAL A 63 -2.08 -8.17 4.12
CA VAL A 63 -1.28 -9.37 3.87
C VAL A 63 -0.20 -9.08 2.83
N ALA A 64 0.97 -9.70 2.99
CA ALA A 64 1.92 -9.95 1.92
C ALA A 64 1.91 -11.45 1.61
N ILE A 65 2.08 -11.82 0.35
CA ILE A 65 1.99 -13.21 -0.10
C ILE A 65 3.21 -13.50 -0.97
N ASP A 66 3.96 -14.51 -0.58
CA ASP A 66 5.10 -15.02 -1.31
C ASP A 66 5.16 -16.54 -1.20
N SER A 67 5.48 -17.21 -2.33
CA SER A 67 5.68 -18.66 -2.37
C SER A 67 4.56 -19.45 -1.69
N GLU A 68 3.30 -19.07 -1.95
CA GLU A 68 2.08 -19.68 -1.39
C GLU A 68 1.99 -19.63 0.15
N LYS A 69 2.64 -18.64 0.76
CA LYS A 69 2.51 -18.33 2.19
C LYS A 69 2.02 -16.90 2.37
N ILE A 70 1.13 -16.71 3.34
CA ILE A 70 0.54 -15.42 3.70
C ILE A 70 1.23 -14.92 4.97
N TYR A 71 1.73 -13.69 4.93
CA TYR A 71 2.41 -13.01 6.02
C TYR A 71 1.59 -11.81 6.47
N ILE A 72 1.35 -11.69 7.77
CA ILE A 72 0.61 -10.57 8.36
C ILE A 72 1.09 -10.33 9.79
N THR A 73 0.97 -9.09 10.28
CA THR A 73 1.32 -8.74 11.66
C THR A 73 0.08 -8.53 12.51
N GLY A 74 0.23 -8.60 13.82
CA GLY A 74 -0.82 -8.31 14.79
C GLY A 74 -0.25 -8.05 16.17
N LEU A 75 -1.04 -7.48 17.08
CA LEU A 75 -0.64 -7.10 18.43
C LEU A 75 -1.48 -7.84 19.46
N THR A 76 -0.82 -8.43 20.43
CA THR A 76 -1.46 -9.03 21.60
C THR A 76 -0.70 -8.59 22.85
N GLU A 77 -1.40 -8.02 23.83
CA GLU A 77 -0.81 -7.57 25.10
C GLU A 77 0.42 -6.65 24.93
N GLY A 78 0.36 -5.76 23.94
CA GLY A 78 1.45 -4.79 23.65
C GLY A 78 2.64 -5.39 22.89
N GLN A 79 2.64 -6.68 22.59
CA GLN A 79 3.67 -7.35 21.80
C GLN A 79 3.20 -7.61 20.39
N GLY A 80 4.05 -7.28 19.41
CA GLY A 80 3.82 -7.52 18.00
C GLY A 80 4.23 -8.93 17.57
N TYR A 81 3.44 -9.51 16.69
CA TYR A 81 3.67 -10.85 16.15
C TYR A 81 3.63 -10.84 14.63
N ILE A 82 4.49 -11.66 14.00
CA ILE A 82 4.35 -12.08 12.60
C ILE A 82 3.62 -13.42 12.59
N TYR A 83 2.58 -13.51 11.79
CA TYR A 83 1.84 -14.73 11.50
C TYR A 83 2.12 -15.19 10.07
N VAL A 84 2.29 -16.48 9.88
CA VAL A 84 2.48 -17.11 8.57
C VAL A 84 1.41 -18.19 8.40
N PHE A 85 0.63 -18.08 7.35
CA PHE A 85 -0.40 -19.07 6.99
C PHE A 85 -0.09 -19.71 5.63
N ASP A 86 -0.62 -20.91 5.41
CA ASP A 86 -0.79 -21.45 4.07
C ASP A 86 -2.01 -20.81 3.38
N MET A 87 -2.21 -21.12 2.10
CA MET A 87 -3.32 -20.56 1.32
C MET A 87 -4.70 -21.04 1.77
N ASN A 88 -4.77 -22.10 2.60
CA ASN A 88 -6.00 -22.62 3.17
C ASN A 88 -6.33 -22.06 4.56
N GLY A 89 -5.55 -21.07 5.04
CA GLY A 89 -5.75 -20.42 6.33
C GLY A 89 -5.20 -21.18 7.51
N LYS A 90 -4.43 -22.26 7.31
CA LYS A 90 -3.76 -22.96 8.40
C LYS A 90 -2.57 -22.14 8.88
N LEU A 91 -2.56 -21.80 10.16
CA LEU A 91 -1.42 -21.15 10.81
C LEU A 91 -0.20 -22.09 10.78
N LEU A 92 0.85 -21.68 10.08
CA LEU A 92 2.11 -22.40 9.98
C LEU A 92 3.09 -21.96 11.05
N LYS A 93 3.17 -20.63 11.28
CA LYS A 93 4.11 -20.03 12.25
C LYS A 93 3.52 -18.77 12.88
N LYS A 94 3.90 -18.54 14.15
CA LYS A 94 3.68 -17.28 14.86
C LYS A 94 5.00 -16.92 15.57
N LYS A 95 5.47 -15.69 15.40
CA LYS A 95 6.72 -15.21 16.00
C LYS A 95 6.53 -13.82 16.59
N GLU A 96 6.83 -13.69 17.86
CA GLU A 96 6.94 -12.41 18.53
C GLU A 96 8.17 -11.65 18.01
N TYR A 97 8.02 -10.34 17.73
CA TYR A 97 9.13 -9.47 17.33
C TYR A 97 9.45 -8.37 18.36
N GLY A 98 8.60 -8.20 19.35
CA GLY A 98 8.76 -7.26 20.45
C GLY A 98 7.64 -6.24 20.53
N PRO A 99 7.78 -5.20 21.35
CA PRO A 99 6.78 -4.17 21.55
C PRO A 99 6.40 -3.47 20.24
N ASP A 100 5.10 -3.14 20.09
CA ASP A 100 4.60 -2.31 18.99
C ASP A 100 3.58 -1.30 19.51
N TRP A 101 2.96 -0.53 18.60
CA TRP A 101 2.06 0.57 18.92
C TRP A 101 0.83 0.09 19.69
N ASN A 102 0.71 0.56 20.92
CA ASN A 102 -0.29 0.07 21.86
C ASN A 102 -1.08 1.23 22.54
N THR A 103 -1.19 2.38 21.88
CA THR A 103 -1.96 3.52 22.35
C THR A 103 -3.23 3.70 21.51
N ASN A 104 -3.49 4.86 20.96
CA ASN A 104 -4.67 5.12 20.11
C ASN A 104 -4.58 4.32 18.80
N TYR A 105 -5.70 3.67 18.39
CA TYR A 105 -5.75 2.86 17.18
C TYR A 105 -4.69 1.75 17.19
N ILE A 106 -4.81 0.89 18.17
CA ILE A 106 -3.84 -0.10 18.58
C ILE A 106 -3.42 -1.04 17.45
N GLY A 107 -2.14 -1.39 17.42
CA GLY A 107 -1.57 -2.45 16.60
C GLY A 107 -0.77 -1.99 15.38
N PRO A 108 -0.02 -2.91 14.76
CA PRO A 108 0.82 -2.65 13.60
C PRO A 108 0.00 -2.24 12.39
N ARG A 109 0.50 -1.24 11.65
CA ARG A 109 -0.13 -0.72 10.43
C ARG A 109 0.73 -0.96 9.20
N GLY A 110 2.04 -0.95 9.34
CA GLY A 110 2.98 -1.27 8.26
C GLY A 110 2.78 -2.72 7.79
N THR A 111 2.59 -2.91 6.48
CA THR A 111 2.59 -4.23 5.88
C THR A 111 4.03 -4.72 5.74
N VAL A 112 4.27 -5.98 6.01
CA VAL A 112 5.59 -6.57 5.81
C VAL A 112 5.96 -6.58 4.32
N THR A 113 7.25 -6.51 4.03
CA THR A 113 7.79 -6.73 2.68
C THR A 113 8.61 -8.01 2.70
N VAL A 114 8.33 -8.91 1.75
CA VAL A 114 9.08 -10.16 1.58
C VAL A 114 10.00 -10.01 0.38
N ASN A 115 11.28 -10.33 0.54
CA ASN A 115 12.26 -10.25 -0.54
C ASN A 115 13.41 -11.24 -0.31
N GLU A 116 13.65 -12.11 -1.31
CA GLU A 116 14.81 -13.01 -1.35
C GLU A 116 15.03 -13.80 -0.05
N GLY A 117 13.99 -14.46 0.44
CA GLY A 117 14.07 -15.30 1.64
C GLY A 117 14.13 -14.50 2.95
N LYS A 118 13.78 -13.22 2.95
CA LYS A 118 13.72 -12.36 4.12
C LYS A 118 12.39 -11.63 4.25
N ILE A 119 12.02 -11.32 5.47
CA ILE A 119 10.84 -10.53 5.83
C ILE A 119 11.31 -9.25 6.51
N TYR A 120 10.82 -8.12 6.04
CA TYR A 120 11.11 -6.81 6.60
C TYR A 120 9.83 -6.18 7.13
N LEU A 121 9.92 -5.53 8.29
CA LEU A 121 8.82 -4.75 8.87
C LEU A 121 9.35 -3.53 9.62
N ILE A 122 8.51 -2.51 9.73
CA ILE A 122 8.71 -1.37 10.62
C ILE A 122 7.56 -1.35 11.62
N SER A 123 7.88 -1.34 12.92
CA SER A 123 6.88 -1.23 13.97
C SER A 123 6.37 0.21 14.11
N GLY A 124 5.21 0.39 14.72
CA GLY A 124 4.69 1.71 15.06
C GLY A 124 5.57 2.49 16.04
N LEU A 125 6.47 1.81 16.75
CA LEU A 125 7.47 2.43 17.62
C LEU A 125 8.76 2.85 16.89
N GLY A 126 8.86 2.57 15.59
CA GLY A 126 10.00 2.96 14.76
C GLY A 126 11.18 1.99 14.80
N ASP A 127 10.96 0.77 15.24
CA ASP A 127 11.94 -0.30 15.09
C ASP A 127 11.79 -0.95 13.70
N ILE A 128 12.88 -1.10 12.98
CA ILE A 128 12.94 -1.84 11.71
C ILE A 128 13.61 -3.19 11.92
N TYR A 129 13.04 -4.22 11.32
CA TYR A 129 13.48 -5.61 11.48
C TYR A 129 13.71 -6.29 10.14
N CYS A 130 14.67 -7.19 10.11
CA CYS A 130 14.85 -8.20 9.08
C CYS A 130 14.80 -9.59 9.72
N PHE A 131 13.95 -10.47 9.22
CA PHE A 131 13.85 -11.86 9.65
C PHE A 131 14.18 -12.79 8.48
N ASP A 132 14.72 -13.94 8.82
CA ASP A 132 14.77 -15.06 7.90
C ASP A 132 13.35 -15.58 7.63
N GLN A 133 12.98 -15.78 6.38
CA GLN A 133 11.62 -16.15 5.97
C GLN A 133 11.24 -17.57 6.42
N ASP A 134 12.23 -18.50 6.46
CA ASP A 134 11.94 -19.90 6.74
C ASP A 134 11.79 -20.19 8.23
N ASN A 135 12.60 -19.58 9.09
CA ASN A 135 12.58 -19.88 10.53
C ASN A 135 12.11 -18.73 11.41
N LEU A 136 11.89 -17.53 10.85
CA LEU A 136 11.51 -16.29 11.51
C LEU A 136 12.52 -15.84 12.60
N ASN A 137 13.79 -16.22 12.47
CA ASN A 137 14.84 -15.69 13.33
C ASN A 137 15.23 -14.28 12.87
N ALA A 138 15.44 -13.38 13.83
CA ALA A 138 15.92 -12.05 13.52
C ALA A 138 17.34 -12.13 12.93
N VAL A 139 17.51 -11.54 11.75
CA VAL A 139 18.82 -11.36 11.10
C VAL A 139 19.46 -10.09 11.64
N TRP A 140 18.70 -9.00 11.66
CA TRP A 140 19.11 -7.75 12.29
C TRP A 140 17.87 -6.95 12.72
N LYS A 141 18.11 -6.01 13.66
CA LYS A 141 17.13 -5.05 14.16
C LYS A 141 17.81 -3.71 14.35
N LYS A 142 17.09 -2.61 14.09
CA LYS A 142 17.53 -1.24 14.40
C LYS A 142 16.38 -0.41 14.92
N SER A 143 16.68 0.56 15.79
CA SER A 143 15.73 1.58 16.18
C SER A 143 15.95 2.83 15.33
N LEU A 144 15.07 3.06 14.35
CA LEU A 144 15.16 4.21 13.44
C LEU A 144 15.14 5.54 14.21
N LEU A 145 14.27 5.64 15.23
CA LEU A 145 14.13 6.89 15.98
C LEU A 145 15.34 7.21 16.85
N GLN A 146 15.93 6.19 17.49
CA GLN A 146 17.11 6.40 18.34
C GLN A 146 18.37 6.61 17.52
N GLU A 147 18.61 5.77 16.49
CA GLU A 147 19.84 5.85 15.70
C GLU A 147 19.92 7.13 14.86
N TYR A 148 18.76 7.66 14.44
CA TYR A 148 18.71 8.85 13.58
C TYR A 148 18.20 10.11 14.30
N ASN A 149 18.16 10.09 15.63
CA ASN A 149 17.73 11.23 16.46
C ASN A 149 16.38 11.82 15.98
N ALA A 150 15.44 10.93 15.66
CA ALA A 150 14.13 11.26 15.16
C ALA A 150 13.06 11.15 16.25
N SER A 151 11.94 11.83 16.05
CA SER A 151 10.77 11.74 16.91
C SER A 151 9.66 10.95 16.25
N ASN A 152 8.93 10.15 17.03
CA ASN A 152 7.78 9.43 16.49
C ASN A 152 6.65 10.40 16.13
N THR A 153 5.80 9.96 15.20
CA THR A 153 4.54 10.64 14.88
C THR A 153 3.51 10.40 15.99
N GLU A 154 2.48 11.24 16.05
CA GLU A 154 1.43 11.19 17.09
C GLU A 154 0.73 9.82 17.19
N TRP A 155 0.56 9.13 16.07
CA TRP A 155 -0.11 7.82 15.99
C TRP A 155 0.82 6.65 15.60
N GLY A 156 2.13 6.82 15.74
CA GLY A 156 3.14 5.80 15.43
C GLY A 156 3.40 5.64 13.92
N ILE A 157 4.53 5.04 13.58
CA ILE A 157 4.92 4.82 12.18
C ILE A 157 3.99 3.79 11.52
N CYS A 158 3.56 4.06 10.28
CA CYS A 158 2.67 3.21 9.49
C CYS A 158 3.32 2.73 8.18
N GLU A 159 4.54 3.10 7.93
CA GLU A 159 5.25 2.84 6.69
C GLU A 159 5.46 1.34 6.45
N ALA A 160 5.17 0.89 5.23
CA ALA A 160 5.62 -0.40 4.74
C ALA A 160 7.01 -0.22 4.10
N PRO A 161 8.04 -0.99 4.51
CA PRO A 161 9.40 -0.82 4.00
C PRO A 161 9.46 -1.05 2.49
N LEU A 162 10.24 -0.22 1.77
CA LEU A 162 10.45 -0.32 0.34
C LEU A 162 11.83 -0.92 0.08
N ILE A 163 11.88 -1.99 -0.72
CA ILE A 163 13.14 -2.61 -1.14
C ILE A 163 13.50 -2.15 -2.56
N ILE A 164 14.73 -1.69 -2.75
CA ILE A 164 15.30 -1.30 -4.05
C ILE A 164 16.70 -1.91 -4.13
N ASP A 165 16.90 -2.89 -4.96
CA ASP A 165 18.16 -3.63 -5.09
C ASP A 165 18.64 -4.14 -3.71
N GLU A 166 19.82 -3.71 -3.24
CA GLU A 166 20.38 -4.06 -1.93
C GLU A 166 19.95 -3.11 -0.80
N LYS A 167 19.02 -2.19 -1.06
CA LYS A 167 18.59 -1.16 -0.11
C LYS A 167 17.20 -1.41 0.43
N ILE A 168 17.02 -1.17 1.73
CA ILE A 168 15.72 -0.98 2.35
C ILE A 168 15.58 0.49 2.72
N ILE A 169 14.48 1.09 2.29
CA ILE A 169 14.18 2.50 2.49
C ILE A 169 13.22 2.66 3.66
N ALA A 170 13.51 3.61 4.53
CA ALA A 170 12.67 4.02 5.65
C ALA A 170 12.70 5.54 5.82
N THR A 171 11.62 6.08 6.41
CA THR A 171 11.44 7.52 6.62
C THR A 171 11.34 7.82 8.14
N PRO A 172 12.45 7.80 8.90
CA PRO A 172 12.42 8.13 10.34
C PRO A 172 11.92 9.55 10.60
N GLY A 173 12.15 10.48 9.68
CA GLY A 173 11.86 11.89 9.85
C GLY A 173 12.99 12.64 10.58
N GLY A 174 12.92 13.97 10.56
CA GLY A 174 13.91 14.82 11.25
C GLY A 174 14.90 15.50 10.33
N LYS A 175 15.74 16.36 10.92
CA LYS A 175 16.53 17.36 10.17
C LYS A 175 17.69 16.79 9.35
N GLU A 176 18.31 15.72 9.81
CA GLU A 176 19.54 15.18 9.19
C GLU A 176 19.27 13.88 8.46
N HIS A 177 18.33 13.10 8.94
CA HIS A 177 18.03 11.74 8.49
C HIS A 177 16.53 11.57 8.20
N ASN A 178 15.97 12.49 7.41
CA ASN A 178 14.53 12.46 7.09
C ASN A 178 14.15 11.17 6.38
N MET A 179 15.00 10.70 5.44
CA MET A 179 14.90 9.40 4.79
C MET A 179 16.26 8.71 4.84
N VAL A 180 16.25 7.39 5.04
CA VAL A 180 17.47 6.57 5.05
C VAL A 180 17.35 5.37 4.12
N ALA A 181 18.47 4.97 3.53
CA ALA A 181 18.63 3.67 2.90
C ALA A 181 19.62 2.84 3.71
N LEU A 182 19.17 1.68 4.14
CA LEU A 182 20.01 0.71 4.83
C LEU A 182 20.32 -0.46 3.89
N ASN A 183 21.43 -1.14 4.10
CA ASN A 183 21.69 -2.40 3.44
C ASN A 183 20.66 -3.44 3.91
N LYS A 184 19.90 -4.02 3.00
CA LYS A 184 18.82 -4.96 3.34
C LYS A 184 19.32 -6.20 4.10
N ASN A 185 20.59 -6.59 3.92
CA ASN A 185 21.16 -7.80 4.52
C ASN A 185 21.79 -7.56 5.89
N THR A 186 22.34 -6.35 6.15
CA THR A 186 23.08 -6.04 7.38
C THR A 186 22.41 -4.97 8.25
N GLY A 187 21.50 -4.18 7.70
CA GLY A 187 20.92 -3.02 8.35
C GLY A 187 21.87 -1.80 8.42
N GLU A 188 23.06 -1.86 7.83
CA GLU A 188 24.03 -0.74 7.84
C GLU A 188 23.54 0.40 6.94
N LEU A 189 23.81 1.65 7.36
CA LEU A 189 23.46 2.83 6.60
C LEU A 189 24.27 2.91 5.30
N ILE A 190 23.57 3.06 4.17
CA ILE A 190 24.16 3.29 2.85
C ILE A 190 24.18 4.79 2.56
N TRP A 191 23.04 5.45 2.71
CA TRP A 191 22.90 6.89 2.58
C TRP A 191 21.75 7.42 3.46
N SER A 192 21.79 8.70 3.76
CA SER A 192 20.67 9.44 4.36
C SER A 192 20.40 10.73 3.58
N SER A 193 19.15 11.17 3.64
CA SER A 193 18.67 12.41 3.05
C SER A 193 18.08 13.30 4.14
N PRO A 194 18.42 14.60 4.21
CA PRO A 194 17.79 15.52 5.15
C PRO A 194 16.34 15.85 4.77
N GLY A 195 15.91 15.54 3.54
CA GLY A 195 14.59 15.95 3.03
C GLY A 195 14.36 17.45 3.21
N GLU A 196 13.23 17.81 3.85
CA GLU A 196 12.96 19.18 4.34
C GLU A 196 13.11 19.30 5.87
N GLY A 197 13.55 18.25 6.52
CA GLY A 197 13.70 18.21 7.98
C GLY A 197 12.41 17.93 8.75
N ASP A 198 11.37 17.52 8.05
CA ASP A 198 10.04 17.22 8.61
C ASP A 198 10.04 15.91 9.43
N LEU A 199 9.00 15.72 10.22
CA LEU A 199 8.65 14.40 10.76
C LEU A 199 8.16 13.46 9.65
N SER A 200 8.16 12.17 9.92
CA SER A 200 7.44 11.17 9.11
C SER A 200 5.94 11.47 9.07
N ALA A 201 5.19 10.93 8.09
CA ALA A 201 3.78 11.25 7.91
C ALA A 201 2.89 10.07 7.50
N TYR A 202 3.22 8.86 7.93
CA TYR A 202 2.44 7.63 7.69
C TYR A 202 2.44 7.15 6.23
N CYS A 203 3.17 7.81 5.34
CA CYS A 203 3.26 7.49 3.93
C CYS A 203 4.23 6.33 3.68
N SER A 204 3.80 5.33 2.92
CA SER A 204 4.73 4.35 2.36
C SER A 204 5.32 4.89 1.06
N PRO A 205 6.66 4.91 0.89
CA PRO A 205 7.31 5.53 -0.26
C PRO A 205 7.06 4.75 -1.55
N LEU A 206 7.16 5.47 -2.68
CA LEU A 206 7.07 4.94 -4.03
C LEU A 206 8.43 5.04 -4.74
N TYR A 207 8.80 4.03 -5.50
CA TYR A 207 10.01 4.02 -6.35
C TYR A 207 9.66 4.25 -7.83
N ILE A 208 10.40 5.15 -8.48
CA ILE A 208 10.26 5.47 -9.90
C ILE A 208 11.61 5.24 -10.58
N SER A 209 11.68 4.28 -11.51
CA SER A 209 12.92 3.85 -12.16
C SER A 209 13.05 4.25 -13.63
N ASP A 210 11.98 4.75 -14.25
CA ASP A 210 11.90 5.05 -15.68
C ASP A 210 12.38 6.47 -16.07
N GLN A 211 12.99 7.20 -15.13
CA GLN A 211 13.59 8.51 -15.35
C GLN A 211 15.11 8.40 -15.50
N GLN A 212 15.77 9.48 -15.94
CA GLN A 212 17.25 9.52 -16.01
C GLN A 212 17.90 9.29 -14.64
N VAL A 213 17.24 9.77 -13.59
CA VAL A 213 17.61 9.55 -12.19
C VAL A 213 16.52 8.71 -11.53
N PRO A 214 16.85 7.58 -10.90
CA PRO A 214 15.88 6.83 -10.14
C PRO A 214 15.45 7.61 -8.89
N ILE A 215 14.15 7.67 -8.63
CA ILE A 215 13.58 8.56 -7.61
C ILE A 215 12.78 7.76 -6.58
N ILE A 216 12.92 8.11 -5.31
CA ILE A 216 11.99 7.73 -4.25
C ILE A 216 11.11 8.94 -3.96
N VAL A 217 9.79 8.75 -4.00
CA VAL A 217 8.81 9.78 -3.67
C VAL A 217 8.07 9.39 -2.40
N THR A 218 8.00 10.30 -1.45
CA THR A 218 7.20 10.13 -0.23
C THR A 218 6.57 11.45 0.19
N MET A 219 5.62 11.37 1.11
CA MET A 219 5.07 12.54 1.80
C MET A 219 5.58 12.54 3.24
N THR A 220 6.13 13.66 3.66
CA THR A 220 6.54 13.97 5.02
C THR A 220 5.49 14.86 5.70
N ALA A 221 5.69 15.28 6.91
CA ALA A 221 4.68 16.06 7.67
C ALA A 221 4.15 17.29 6.91
N ASP A 222 5.01 18.01 6.20
CA ASP A 222 4.66 19.25 5.53
C ASP A 222 4.96 19.26 4.02
N HIS A 223 5.63 18.24 3.48
CA HIS A 223 6.06 18.23 2.07
C HIS A 223 5.85 16.90 1.36
N ILE A 224 5.77 16.96 0.04
CA ILE A 224 6.06 15.85 -0.89
C ILE A 224 7.53 16.02 -1.28
N ILE A 225 8.33 14.98 -1.14
CA ILE A 225 9.76 15.02 -1.48
C ILE A 225 10.12 13.96 -2.52
N GLY A 226 11.04 14.32 -3.42
CA GLY A 226 11.71 13.39 -4.33
C GLY A 226 13.19 13.30 -4.01
N VAL A 227 13.66 12.08 -3.78
CA VAL A 227 15.04 11.78 -3.40
C VAL A 227 15.66 10.85 -4.44
N ASN A 228 16.91 11.10 -4.83
CA ASN A 228 17.68 10.21 -5.69
C ASN A 228 17.89 8.87 -4.98
N ALA A 229 17.31 7.80 -5.50
CA ALA A 229 17.36 6.47 -4.90
C ALA A 229 18.79 5.87 -4.81
N SER A 230 19.71 6.38 -5.62
CA SER A 230 21.09 5.91 -5.62
C SER A 230 21.97 6.61 -4.58
N THR A 231 21.73 7.91 -4.35
CA THR A 231 22.65 8.75 -3.57
C THR A 231 22.07 9.35 -2.29
N GLY A 232 20.72 9.38 -2.14
CA GLY A 232 20.06 10.08 -1.06
C GLY A 232 19.94 11.60 -1.25
N GLU A 233 20.43 12.14 -2.38
CA GLU A 233 20.30 13.56 -2.69
C GLU A 233 18.82 13.96 -2.83
N LYS A 234 18.39 15.00 -2.12
CA LYS A 234 17.07 15.59 -2.33
C LYS A 234 17.04 16.30 -3.69
N LEU A 235 16.17 15.85 -4.59
CA LEU A 235 16.03 16.43 -5.94
C LEU A 235 15.06 17.60 -5.96
N TRP A 236 13.95 17.47 -5.26
CA TRP A 236 12.89 18.47 -5.20
C TRP A 236 11.99 18.26 -4.00
N SER A 237 11.20 19.28 -3.68
CA SER A 237 10.12 19.25 -2.71
C SER A 237 8.93 20.07 -3.17
N HIS A 238 7.75 19.79 -2.62
CA HIS A 238 6.52 20.53 -2.83
C HIS A 238 5.73 20.59 -1.52
N GLU A 239 5.27 21.78 -1.13
CA GLU A 239 4.50 21.96 0.11
C GLU A 239 3.20 21.15 0.07
N ASN A 240 2.94 20.38 1.14
CA ASN A 240 1.77 19.50 1.26
C ASN A 240 1.22 19.48 2.68
N LYS A 241 1.21 20.59 3.36
CA LYS A 241 0.81 20.72 4.76
C LYS A 241 -0.69 20.53 4.96
N ASN A 242 -1.07 19.71 5.95
CA ASN A 242 -2.41 19.65 6.50
C ASN A 242 -2.39 19.87 8.04
N ARG A 243 -3.57 20.01 8.62
CA ARG A 243 -3.74 20.33 10.05
C ARG A 243 -3.06 19.33 11.00
N TYR A 244 -2.94 18.08 10.62
CA TYR A 244 -2.50 16.99 11.49
C TYR A 244 -1.20 16.34 11.02
N SER A 245 -0.60 16.81 9.94
CA SER A 245 0.58 16.20 9.29
C SER A 245 0.38 14.72 8.98
N VAL A 246 -0.84 14.33 8.60
CA VAL A 246 -1.23 12.96 8.26
C VAL A 246 -1.37 12.80 6.75
N HIS A 247 -0.51 11.99 6.15
CA HIS A 247 -0.49 11.68 4.72
C HIS A 247 -0.37 10.17 4.52
N ALA A 248 -1.37 9.42 4.99
CA ALA A 248 -1.35 7.94 5.01
C ALA A 248 -1.61 7.29 3.64
N ASN A 249 -1.35 8.01 2.56
CA ASN A 249 -1.54 7.56 1.19
C ASN A 249 -0.19 7.36 0.49
N THR A 250 -0.07 6.30 -0.31
CA THR A 250 1.07 6.13 -1.20
C THR A 250 0.84 6.97 -2.46
N PRO A 251 1.84 7.73 -2.94
CA PRO A 251 1.75 8.41 -4.23
C PRO A 251 1.46 7.43 -5.38
N VAL A 252 0.71 7.89 -6.39
CA VAL A 252 0.42 7.09 -7.59
C VAL A 252 1.19 7.69 -8.77
N TYR A 253 1.89 6.85 -9.52
CA TYR A 253 2.73 7.29 -10.64
C TYR A 253 2.28 6.68 -11.97
N SER A 254 2.29 7.49 -13.02
CA SER A 254 2.15 7.03 -14.41
C SER A 254 2.64 8.12 -15.38
N ASN A 255 3.46 7.74 -16.35
CA ASN A 255 3.89 8.63 -17.44
C ASN A 255 4.45 9.97 -16.96
N ARG A 256 5.42 9.96 -16.06
CA ARG A 256 6.04 11.15 -15.42
C ARG A 256 5.08 11.99 -14.55
N MET A 257 3.87 11.55 -14.34
CA MET A 257 2.88 12.22 -13.50
C MET A 257 2.78 11.51 -12.15
N ILE A 258 2.80 12.28 -11.06
CA ILE A 258 2.72 11.78 -9.69
C ILE A 258 1.51 12.43 -9.03
N LEU A 259 0.53 11.61 -8.63
CA LEU A 259 -0.63 12.05 -7.88
C LEU A 259 -0.39 11.80 -6.39
N CYS A 260 -0.34 12.86 -5.61
CA CYS A 260 -0.28 12.82 -4.16
C CYS A 260 -1.59 13.31 -3.57
N THR A 261 -2.18 12.53 -2.68
CA THR A 261 -3.47 12.86 -2.06
C THR A 261 -3.35 12.92 -0.54
N SER A 262 -4.10 13.81 0.07
CA SER A 262 -4.08 14.04 1.51
C SER A 262 -5.47 14.41 2.01
N GLY A 263 -5.85 13.88 3.16
CA GLY A 263 -7.11 14.19 3.81
C GLY A 263 -7.13 15.53 4.53
N TYR A 264 -8.13 15.67 5.39
CA TYR A 264 -8.32 16.85 6.25
C TYR A 264 -8.44 18.16 5.46
N GLY A 265 -9.08 18.09 4.28
CA GLY A 265 -9.29 19.24 3.41
C GLY A 265 -8.06 19.73 2.64
N ARG A 266 -6.91 19.01 2.71
CA ARG A 266 -5.72 19.37 1.93
C ARG A 266 -5.92 19.11 0.44
N GLY A 267 -6.53 17.99 0.10
CA GLY A 267 -6.83 17.64 -1.29
C GLY A 267 -5.71 16.89 -2.00
N SER A 268 -5.77 16.92 -3.33
CA SER A 268 -4.86 16.20 -4.22
C SER A 268 -4.05 17.13 -5.10
N THR A 269 -2.77 16.81 -5.25
CA THR A 269 -1.82 17.54 -6.10
C THR A 269 -1.27 16.59 -7.16
N MET A 270 -1.33 17.00 -8.42
CA MET A 270 -0.66 16.33 -9.53
C MET A 270 0.63 17.06 -9.86
N LEU A 271 1.73 16.35 -9.77
CA LEU A 271 3.07 16.81 -10.12
C LEU A 271 3.54 16.13 -11.40
N ARG A 272 4.25 16.85 -12.28
CA ARG A 272 4.94 16.28 -13.44
C ARG A 272 6.43 16.32 -13.21
N LEU A 273 7.11 15.19 -13.41
CA LEU A 273 8.56 15.12 -13.44
C LEU A 273 9.10 15.79 -14.70
N THR A 274 10.07 16.67 -14.52
CA THR A 274 10.79 17.39 -15.58
C THR A 274 12.29 17.19 -15.42
N ASN A 275 13.07 17.61 -16.41
CA ASN A 275 14.53 17.52 -16.38
C ASN A 275 15.06 16.12 -15.99
N GLY A 276 14.46 15.06 -16.60
CA GLY A 276 14.88 13.68 -16.32
C GLY A 276 14.62 13.21 -14.89
N GLY A 277 13.65 13.81 -14.19
CA GLY A 277 13.27 13.50 -12.82
C GLY A 277 13.88 14.42 -11.75
N LYS A 278 14.78 15.34 -12.15
CA LYS A 278 15.48 16.23 -11.20
C LYS A 278 14.67 17.45 -10.78
N SER A 279 13.52 17.68 -11.41
CA SER A 279 12.64 18.82 -11.11
C SER A 279 11.18 18.40 -11.26
N ILE A 280 10.28 19.20 -10.71
CA ILE A 280 8.83 19.02 -10.82
C ILE A 280 8.13 20.30 -11.24
N GLU A 281 6.95 20.15 -11.81
CA GLU A 281 5.96 21.22 -11.98
C GLU A 281 4.59 20.75 -11.50
N GLN A 282 3.81 21.62 -10.87
CA GLN A 282 2.42 21.32 -10.53
C GLN A 282 1.56 21.44 -11.77
N VAL A 283 0.85 20.35 -12.13
CA VAL A 283 -0.05 20.31 -13.29
C VAL A 283 -1.43 20.79 -12.89
N TRP A 284 -1.98 20.23 -11.81
CA TRP A 284 -3.25 20.62 -11.24
C TRP A 284 -3.28 20.37 -9.72
N PHE A 285 -4.23 21.04 -9.08
CA PHE A 285 -4.54 20.87 -7.67
C PHE A 285 -6.05 20.91 -7.47
N SER A 286 -6.58 20.06 -6.58
CA SER A 286 -7.99 20.10 -6.18
C SER A 286 -8.12 19.82 -4.69
N ALA A 287 -8.60 20.82 -3.93
CA ALA A 287 -8.93 20.65 -2.53
C ALA A 287 -10.17 19.76 -2.28
N GLU A 288 -10.97 19.52 -3.32
CA GLU A 288 -12.15 18.67 -3.22
C GLU A 288 -11.82 17.17 -3.21
N LEU A 289 -10.64 16.79 -3.69
CA LEU A 289 -10.18 15.40 -3.77
C LEU A 289 -9.34 15.06 -2.54
N ASP A 290 -9.92 15.17 -1.35
CA ASP A 290 -9.23 15.05 -0.06
C ASP A 290 -9.29 13.61 0.49
N ASN A 291 -8.53 12.70 -0.07
CA ASN A 291 -8.47 11.32 0.41
C ASN A 291 -7.57 11.21 1.66
N ARG A 292 -8.12 10.72 2.80
CA ARG A 292 -7.38 10.58 4.05
C ARG A 292 -6.65 9.24 4.16
N ILE A 293 -7.33 8.17 3.78
CA ILE A 293 -6.81 6.80 3.83
C ILE A 293 -7.17 6.08 2.53
N GLY A 294 -6.43 5.05 2.18
CA GLY A 294 -6.80 4.16 1.10
C GLY A 294 -6.17 4.48 -0.23
N SER A 295 -5.43 5.58 -0.33
CA SER A 295 -4.80 6.03 -1.58
C SER A 295 -5.80 6.11 -2.74
N MET A 296 -5.31 6.34 -3.93
CA MET A 296 -6.11 6.26 -5.17
C MET A 296 -5.61 5.10 -6.03
N VAL A 297 -6.43 4.70 -6.99
CA VAL A 297 -6.02 3.78 -8.07
C VAL A 297 -6.20 4.47 -9.41
N LYS A 298 -5.25 4.25 -10.33
CA LYS A 298 -5.32 4.77 -11.70
C LYS A 298 -5.73 3.65 -12.64
N VAL A 299 -6.89 3.79 -13.28
CA VAL A 299 -7.40 2.83 -14.28
C VAL A 299 -7.66 3.57 -15.58
N GLY A 300 -7.02 3.16 -16.66
CA GLY A 300 -7.07 3.90 -17.91
C GLY A 300 -6.59 5.35 -17.76
N ASP A 301 -7.38 6.31 -18.22
CA ASP A 301 -7.08 7.75 -18.14
C ASP A 301 -7.63 8.43 -16.88
N TYR A 302 -8.10 7.66 -15.90
CA TYR A 302 -8.79 8.18 -14.73
C TYR A 302 -8.16 7.68 -13.43
N ALA A 303 -8.30 8.48 -12.37
CA ALA A 303 -8.00 8.07 -11.01
C ALA A 303 -9.28 8.05 -10.16
N TYR A 304 -9.38 7.05 -9.28
CA TYR A 304 -10.54 6.79 -8.44
C TYR A 304 -10.13 6.79 -6.97
N GLY A 305 -10.98 7.31 -6.11
CA GLY A 305 -10.75 7.35 -4.68
C GLY A 305 -11.99 7.76 -3.88
N SER A 306 -11.83 7.87 -2.56
CA SER A 306 -12.88 8.35 -1.67
C SER A 306 -12.45 9.61 -0.93
N GLY A 307 -13.37 10.57 -0.73
CA GLY A 307 -13.14 11.82 -0.01
C GLY A 307 -13.37 11.71 1.50
N ASP A 308 -12.55 12.42 2.28
CA ASP A 308 -12.62 12.47 3.73
C ASP A 308 -13.72 13.45 4.22
N SER A 309 -13.62 14.72 3.87
CA SER A 309 -14.46 15.80 4.44
C SER A 309 -15.93 15.66 4.07
N LYS A 310 -16.25 15.20 2.86
CA LYS A 310 -17.63 15.10 2.37
C LYS A 310 -18.10 13.67 2.10
N ARG A 311 -17.24 12.69 2.35
CA ARG A 311 -17.54 11.24 2.26
C ARG A 311 -18.21 10.84 0.95
N TYR A 312 -17.61 11.22 -0.17
CA TYR A 312 -18.03 10.79 -1.49
C TYR A 312 -16.95 9.97 -2.19
N TRP A 313 -17.36 9.11 -3.10
CA TRP A 313 -16.47 8.46 -4.06
C TRP A 313 -16.37 9.34 -5.29
N PHE A 314 -15.18 9.42 -5.87
CA PHE A 314 -14.92 10.30 -7.00
C PHE A 314 -14.07 9.64 -8.08
N CYS A 315 -14.23 10.16 -9.29
CA CYS A 315 -13.38 9.91 -10.44
C CYS A 315 -12.85 11.23 -10.95
N VAL A 316 -11.58 11.27 -11.28
CA VAL A 316 -10.90 12.44 -11.83
C VAL A 316 -10.12 12.07 -13.08
N ASP A 317 -10.16 12.92 -14.11
CA ASP A 317 -9.27 12.81 -15.28
C ASP A 317 -7.82 12.99 -14.83
N TRP A 318 -6.99 12.02 -15.17
CA TRP A 318 -5.59 11.96 -14.73
C TRP A 318 -4.77 13.18 -15.19
N ASN A 319 -5.00 13.64 -16.41
CA ASN A 319 -4.19 14.68 -17.04
C ASN A 319 -4.64 16.09 -16.67
N THR A 320 -5.95 16.31 -16.56
CA THR A 320 -6.54 17.64 -16.41
C THR A 320 -6.99 17.97 -15.00
N GLY A 321 -7.22 16.96 -14.14
CA GLY A 321 -7.83 17.15 -12.82
C GLY A 321 -9.34 17.41 -12.87
N GLU A 322 -9.99 17.27 -14.03
CA GLU A 322 -11.44 17.40 -14.18
C GLU A 322 -12.14 16.28 -13.41
N ILE A 323 -13.00 16.65 -12.47
CA ILE A 323 -13.81 15.69 -11.71
C ILE A 323 -14.92 15.18 -12.60
N LYS A 324 -14.92 13.89 -12.89
CA LYS A 324 -15.92 13.23 -13.76
C LYS A 324 -17.20 12.91 -13.00
N PHE A 325 -17.05 12.42 -11.76
CA PHE A 325 -18.17 12.28 -10.82
C PHE A 325 -17.72 12.47 -9.38
N LYS A 326 -18.67 12.86 -8.52
CA LYS A 326 -18.61 12.81 -7.05
C LYS A 326 -19.95 12.30 -6.55
N GLU A 327 -19.96 11.12 -5.94
CA GLU A 327 -21.18 10.47 -5.52
C GLU A 327 -21.10 9.98 -4.07
N GLN A 328 -22.19 10.18 -3.34
CA GLN A 328 -22.41 9.69 -1.98
C GLN A 328 -23.20 8.37 -2.01
N GLY A 329 -23.39 7.76 -0.87
CA GLY A 329 -24.17 6.50 -0.75
C GLY A 329 -23.35 5.31 -0.26
N LEU A 330 -22.01 5.43 -0.32
CA LEU A 330 -21.08 4.52 0.31
C LEU A 330 -20.12 5.33 1.20
N ALA A 331 -19.81 4.83 2.39
CA ALA A 331 -18.85 5.48 3.27
C ALA A 331 -17.45 5.52 2.62
N MET A 332 -16.59 6.45 3.05
CA MET A 332 -15.21 6.50 2.58
C MET A 332 -14.44 5.23 2.94
N GLY A 333 -13.35 4.97 2.26
CA GLY A 333 -12.55 3.77 2.56
C GLY A 333 -11.37 3.55 1.61
N ASN A 334 -10.81 2.36 1.72
CA ASN A 334 -9.72 1.88 0.88
C ASN A 334 -10.22 1.45 -0.49
N ILE A 335 -9.35 1.58 -1.48
CA ILE A 335 -9.63 1.17 -2.86
C ILE A 335 -8.47 0.38 -3.45
N ILE A 336 -8.81 -0.71 -4.09
CA ILE A 336 -7.93 -1.45 -4.99
C ILE A 336 -8.67 -1.72 -6.30
N SER A 337 -7.95 -2.09 -7.35
CA SER A 337 -8.54 -2.39 -8.65
C SER A 337 -7.98 -3.66 -9.25
N ASP A 338 -8.85 -4.41 -9.90
CA ASP A 338 -8.48 -5.54 -10.75
C ASP A 338 -9.55 -5.78 -11.82
N ASP A 339 -9.11 -6.22 -13.01
CA ASP A 339 -9.98 -6.61 -14.13
C ASP A 339 -11.09 -5.57 -14.42
N ALA A 340 -10.72 -4.27 -14.46
CA ALA A 340 -11.59 -3.11 -14.66
C ALA A 340 -12.71 -2.93 -13.60
N MET A 341 -12.56 -3.53 -12.43
CA MET A 341 -13.44 -3.35 -11.29
C MET A 341 -12.69 -2.64 -10.14
N LEU A 342 -13.44 -1.90 -9.35
CA LEU A 342 -12.99 -1.24 -8.12
C LEU A 342 -13.51 -2.05 -6.93
N TYR A 343 -12.61 -2.43 -6.01
CA TYR A 343 -12.96 -3.07 -4.75
C TYR A 343 -12.82 -2.02 -3.65
N CYS A 344 -13.94 -1.60 -3.10
CA CYS A 344 -14.04 -0.49 -2.18
C CYS A 344 -14.34 -1.01 -0.76
N TYR A 345 -13.37 -0.97 0.15
CA TYR A 345 -13.55 -1.38 1.54
C TYR A 345 -13.71 -0.16 2.44
N THR A 346 -14.92 0.05 2.92
CA THR A 346 -15.29 1.27 3.63
C THR A 346 -14.88 1.26 5.11
N ASP A 347 -14.74 2.45 5.70
CA ASP A 347 -14.48 2.63 7.14
C ASP A 347 -15.68 2.20 8.02
N ARG A 348 -16.81 1.83 7.39
CA ARG A 348 -18.02 1.30 8.04
C ARG A 348 -18.20 -0.21 7.86
N GLY A 349 -17.26 -0.88 7.17
CA GLY A 349 -17.25 -2.32 7.01
C GLY A 349 -18.02 -2.84 5.80
N ASP A 350 -18.47 -2.00 4.89
CA ASP A 350 -18.97 -2.48 3.59
C ASP A 350 -17.78 -2.81 2.67
N MET A 351 -17.80 -3.99 2.06
CA MET A 351 -16.98 -4.33 0.90
C MET A 351 -17.84 -4.22 -0.35
N ALA A 352 -17.54 -3.25 -1.20
CA ALA A 352 -18.30 -2.99 -2.42
C ALA A 352 -17.47 -3.26 -3.67
N LEU A 353 -18.13 -3.76 -4.70
CA LEU A 353 -17.62 -3.94 -6.06
C LEU A 353 -18.28 -2.92 -6.98
N ALA A 354 -17.48 -2.07 -7.61
CA ALA A 354 -17.96 -1.06 -8.54
C ALA A 354 -17.22 -1.17 -9.88
N LYS A 355 -17.83 -0.66 -10.96
CA LYS A 355 -17.14 -0.58 -12.25
C LYS A 355 -16.15 0.60 -12.26
N ALA A 356 -14.98 0.39 -12.86
CA ALA A 356 -14.03 1.47 -13.12
C ALA A 356 -14.45 2.24 -14.39
N THR A 357 -15.43 3.14 -14.25
CA THR A 357 -15.99 3.96 -15.34
C THR A 357 -16.05 5.43 -14.92
N PRO A 358 -15.82 6.40 -15.83
CA PRO A 358 -15.87 7.82 -15.48
C PRO A 358 -17.28 8.41 -15.45
N GLU A 359 -18.30 7.69 -15.93
CA GLU A 359 -19.67 8.22 -16.06
C GLU A 359 -20.37 8.38 -14.71
N LYS A 360 -20.16 7.43 -13.79
CA LYS A 360 -20.77 7.40 -12.47
C LYS A 360 -20.06 6.42 -11.52
N PHE A 361 -20.34 6.49 -10.23
CA PHE A 361 -19.94 5.46 -9.26
C PHE A 361 -20.92 4.28 -9.31
N ASP A 362 -20.67 3.33 -10.23
CA ASP A 362 -21.56 2.20 -10.52
C ASP A 362 -21.28 1.01 -9.58
N VAL A 363 -21.82 1.06 -8.36
CA VAL A 363 -21.74 -0.06 -7.40
C VAL A 363 -22.62 -1.21 -7.89
N VAL A 364 -21.99 -2.31 -8.24
CA VAL A 364 -22.66 -3.51 -8.77
C VAL A 364 -23.17 -4.41 -7.65
N SER A 365 -22.38 -4.58 -6.61
CA SER A 365 -22.73 -5.40 -5.46
C SER A 365 -21.93 -4.99 -4.23
N LYS A 366 -22.42 -5.30 -3.02
CA LYS A 366 -21.71 -5.08 -1.77
C LYS A 366 -22.15 -6.09 -0.71
N PHE A 367 -21.32 -6.31 0.28
CA PHE A 367 -21.64 -7.10 1.47
C PHE A 367 -20.97 -6.54 2.71
N PRO A 368 -21.54 -6.74 3.92
CA PRO A 368 -20.94 -6.29 5.16
C PRO A 368 -19.83 -7.25 5.63
N VAL A 369 -18.69 -6.71 6.03
CA VAL A 369 -17.63 -7.42 6.76
C VAL A 369 -17.94 -7.33 8.25
N THR A 370 -18.51 -8.39 8.81
CA THR A 370 -19.06 -8.40 10.17
C THR A 370 -18.15 -9.03 11.22
N MET A 371 -17.16 -9.80 10.81
CA MET A 371 -16.16 -10.40 11.71
C MET A 371 -15.04 -9.42 12.00
N GLY A 372 -14.43 -9.54 13.18
CA GLY A 372 -13.31 -8.73 13.59
C GLY A 372 -13.68 -7.56 14.51
N THR A 373 -12.68 -6.76 14.84
CA THR A 373 -12.74 -5.67 15.82
C THR A 373 -12.12 -4.40 15.27
N GLU A 374 -12.32 -3.25 15.95
CA GLU A 374 -11.66 -1.99 15.67
C GLU A 374 -12.02 -1.35 14.30
N GLN A 375 -11.10 -0.65 13.68
CA GLN A 375 -11.34 0.10 12.45
C GLN A 375 -11.15 -0.76 11.20
N HIS A 376 -11.95 -0.49 10.16
CA HIS A 376 -11.85 -1.09 8.84
C HIS A 376 -10.82 -0.35 7.96
N TRP A 377 -9.53 -0.40 8.34
CA TRP A 377 -8.49 0.39 7.67
C TRP A 377 -7.50 -0.42 6.84
N ALA A 378 -7.42 -1.73 7.05
CA ALA A 378 -6.52 -2.57 6.27
C ALA A 378 -6.92 -2.57 4.79
N HIS A 379 -5.94 -2.42 3.89
CA HIS A 379 -6.20 -2.57 2.46
C HIS A 379 -6.49 -4.03 2.11
N PRO A 380 -7.55 -4.31 1.34
CA PRO A 380 -7.77 -5.63 0.80
C PRO A 380 -6.69 -6.01 -0.21
N VAL A 381 -6.51 -7.31 -0.42
CA VAL A 381 -5.52 -7.88 -1.35
C VAL A 381 -6.20 -8.95 -2.20
N ILE A 382 -5.92 -8.98 -3.50
CA ILE A 382 -6.37 -10.05 -4.40
C ILE A 382 -5.17 -10.90 -4.80
N TYR A 383 -5.31 -12.23 -4.67
CA TYR A 383 -4.28 -13.16 -5.10
C TYR A 383 -4.89 -14.51 -5.45
N LYS A 384 -4.62 -15.03 -6.67
CA LYS A 384 -5.12 -16.30 -7.21
C LYS A 384 -6.64 -16.47 -7.05
N GLY A 385 -7.41 -15.41 -7.35
CA GLY A 385 -8.88 -15.43 -7.29
C GLY A 385 -9.46 -15.40 -5.88
N VAL A 386 -8.65 -15.05 -4.89
CA VAL A 386 -9.06 -14.89 -3.48
C VAL A 386 -8.88 -13.44 -3.06
N LEU A 387 -9.93 -12.87 -2.46
CA LEU A 387 -9.91 -11.56 -1.83
C LEU A 387 -9.64 -11.72 -0.33
N TYR A 388 -8.52 -11.20 0.12
CA TYR A 388 -8.13 -11.16 1.53
C TYR A 388 -8.56 -9.85 2.15
N VAL A 389 -9.31 -9.92 3.24
CA VAL A 389 -9.80 -8.76 3.99
C VAL A 389 -9.42 -8.92 5.46
N ARG A 390 -8.82 -7.88 6.03
CA ARG A 390 -8.56 -7.82 7.46
C ARG A 390 -9.49 -6.82 8.13
N HIS A 391 -10.04 -7.18 9.29
CA HIS A 391 -10.70 -6.28 10.22
C HIS A 391 -10.16 -6.56 11.64
N GLY A 392 -9.30 -5.64 12.12
CA GLY A 392 -8.66 -5.77 13.44
C GLY A 392 -7.99 -7.11 13.66
N ASN A 393 -8.58 -7.92 14.54
CA ASN A 393 -8.06 -9.23 14.94
C ASN A 393 -8.35 -10.36 13.94
N THR A 394 -9.14 -10.13 12.89
CA THR A 394 -9.61 -11.18 11.98
C THR A 394 -9.07 -10.98 10.55
N LEU A 395 -8.53 -12.05 9.98
CA LEU A 395 -8.24 -12.18 8.55
C LEU A 395 -9.26 -13.10 7.90
N MET A 396 -9.83 -12.66 6.79
CA MET A 396 -10.85 -13.38 6.01
C MET A 396 -10.38 -13.57 4.58
N ALA A 397 -10.71 -14.72 3.98
CA ALA A 397 -10.41 -15.05 2.59
C ALA A 397 -11.71 -15.40 1.85
N TYR A 398 -12.04 -14.64 0.81
CA TYR A 398 -13.25 -14.80 0.01
C TYR A 398 -12.91 -15.25 -1.41
N LYS A 399 -13.69 -16.20 -1.95
CA LYS A 399 -13.56 -16.66 -3.33
C LYS A 399 -14.18 -15.63 -4.27
N VAL A 400 -13.35 -15.02 -5.14
CA VAL A 400 -13.79 -14.00 -6.12
C VAL A 400 -13.55 -14.42 -7.58
N LYS A 401 -13.24 -15.69 -7.79
CA LYS A 401 -13.07 -16.29 -9.13
C LYS A 401 -13.80 -17.62 -9.24
#